data_ea471a53f26331707b61d82d29d9d8e6
#
_entry.id   ea471a53f26331707b61d82d29d9d8e6
#
_cell.length_a   1.000
_cell.length_b   1.000
_cell.length_c   1.000
_cell.angle_alpha   90.00
_cell.angle_beta   90.00
_cell.angle_gamma   90.00
#
_symmetry.space_group_name_H-M   'P 1'
#
loop_
_entity.id
_entity.type
_entity.pdbx_description
1 polymer ?
#
loop_
_entity_poly.entity_id
_entity_poly.type
_entity_poly.pdbx_seq_one_letter_code
_entity_poly.pdbx_strand_id
1 'polypeptide(L)'
;MANQTIENEIKKRRTFAIISHPDAGKTTLTEKFLLYGGAINTAGSVKGKANSKYAVSDWMEIEKERGISVTSSVLQFNYDNFCINILDTPGHQDFSEDTYRTLMAADSAVMVIDASKGVEAQTIKLFKVCVMRHI
;
A
#
# COMPACT_ATOMS: atom_id res chain seq x y z
N MET A 1 -27.44 -19.21 12.36
CA MET A 1 -26.58 -19.58 11.19
C MET A 1 -26.06 -18.34 10.42
N ALA A 2 -26.88 -17.38 10.03
CA ALA A 2 -26.40 -16.19 9.29
C ALA A 2 -25.36 -15.35 10.05
N ASN A 3 -25.51 -15.10 11.34
CA ASN A 3 -24.56 -14.33 12.15
C ASN A 3 -23.17 -15.02 12.24
N GLN A 4 -23.14 -16.33 12.36
CA GLN A 4 -21.88 -17.10 12.44
C GLN A 4 -21.09 -17.06 11.11
N THR A 5 -21.79 -16.97 9.98
CA THR A 5 -21.18 -16.81 8.66
C THR A 5 -20.55 -15.42 8.50
N ILE A 6 -21.25 -14.35 8.94
CA ILE A 6 -20.76 -12.98 8.89
C ILE A 6 -19.54 -12.81 9.81
N GLU A 7 -19.58 -13.30 11.02
CA GLU A 7 -18.44 -13.27 11.95
C GLU A 7 -17.20 -13.98 11.40
N ASN A 8 -17.39 -15.13 10.75
CA ASN A 8 -16.29 -15.86 10.11
C ASN A 8 -15.69 -15.08 8.93
N GLU A 9 -16.51 -14.42 8.13
CA GLU A 9 -16.03 -13.57 7.03
C GLU A 9 -15.26 -12.35 7.54
N ILE A 10 -15.73 -11.71 8.60
CA ILE A 10 -15.02 -10.60 9.25
C ILE A 10 -13.64 -11.06 9.76
N LYS A 11 -13.60 -12.20 10.45
CA LYS A 11 -12.35 -12.78 10.99
C LYS A 11 -11.32 -13.13 9.92
N LYS A 12 -11.73 -13.40 8.70
CA LYS A 12 -10.84 -13.71 7.58
C LYS A 12 -10.25 -12.46 6.92
N ARG A 13 -10.86 -11.30 7.07
CA ARG A 13 -10.42 -10.08 6.39
C ARG A 13 -9.30 -9.40 7.16
N ARG A 14 -8.30 -8.94 6.41
CA ARG A 14 -7.18 -8.14 6.91
C ARG A 14 -6.99 -6.95 6.00
N THR A 15 -7.16 -5.75 6.54
CA THR A 15 -7.03 -4.51 5.78
C THR A 15 -5.91 -3.67 6.37
N PHE A 16 -4.89 -3.40 5.58
CA PHE A 16 -3.80 -2.53 6.00
C PHE A 16 -3.41 -1.54 4.92
N ALA A 17 -2.98 -0.37 5.35
CA ALA A 17 -2.44 0.64 4.46
C ALA A 17 -0.92 0.51 4.35
N ILE A 18 -0.37 0.79 3.17
CA ILE A 18 1.07 0.95 2.98
C ILE A 18 1.36 2.43 2.82
N ILE A 19 2.15 2.97 3.73
CA ILE A 19 2.51 4.39 3.80
C ILE A 19 4.02 4.56 3.77
N SER A 20 4.50 5.61 3.13
CA SER A 20 5.93 5.91 3.05
C SER A 20 6.19 7.34 2.63
N HIS A 21 7.42 7.80 2.87
CA HIS A 21 8.00 8.90 2.11
C HIS A 21 8.10 8.52 0.62
N PRO A 22 7.97 9.48 -0.33
CA PRO A 22 8.19 9.22 -1.75
C PRO A 22 9.54 8.52 -2.00
N ASP A 23 9.56 7.59 -2.96
CA ASP A 23 10.75 6.81 -3.34
C ASP A 23 11.33 5.85 -2.28
N ALA A 24 10.64 5.64 -1.17
CA ALA A 24 11.08 4.72 -0.12
C ALA A 24 10.93 3.22 -0.49
N GLY A 25 10.43 2.91 -1.69
CA GLY A 25 10.22 1.53 -2.15
C GLY A 25 8.84 0.96 -1.87
N LYS A 26 7.84 1.81 -1.57
CA LYS A 26 6.45 1.41 -1.29
C LYS A 26 5.87 0.55 -2.41
N THR A 27 5.90 1.04 -3.64
CA THR A 27 5.36 0.32 -4.81
C THR A 27 6.07 -1.00 -5.04
N THR A 28 7.39 -1.04 -4.85
CA THR A 28 8.17 -2.28 -4.94
C THR A 28 7.74 -3.30 -3.88
N LEU A 29 7.48 -2.85 -2.65
CA LEU A 29 6.99 -3.72 -1.57
C LEU A 29 5.59 -4.24 -1.88
N THR A 30 4.68 -3.38 -2.34
CA THR A 30 3.33 -3.75 -2.75
C THR A 30 3.35 -4.83 -3.83
N GLU A 31 4.17 -4.65 -4.86
CA GLU A 31 4.36 -5.65 -5.92
C GLU A 31 4.86 -6.99 -5.37
N LYS A 32 5.76 -6.98 -4.39
CA LYS A 32 6.24 -8.20 -3.75
C LYS A 32 5.15 -8.89 -2.95
N PHE A 33 4.30 -8.16 -2.24
CA PHE A 33 3.15 -8.76 -1.56
C PHE A 33 2.21 -9.45 -2.55
N LEU A 34 1.90 -8.80 -3.67
CA LEU A 34 1.06 -9.38 -4.72
C LEU A 34 1.71 -10.62 -5.36
N LEU A 35 3.01 -10.58 -5.60
CA LEU A 35 3.76 -11.70 -6.17
C LEU A 35 3.77 -12.91 -5.23
N TYR A 36 4.15 -12.71 -3.98
CA TYR A 36 4.21 -13.80 -2.99
C TYR A 36 2.81 -14.27 -2.56
N GLY A 37 1.82 -13.40 -2.64
CA GLY A 37 0.40 -13.75 -2.47
C GLY A 37 -0.21 -14.51 -3.64
N GLY A 38 0.54 -14.68 -4.74
CA GLY A 38 0.06 -15.37 -5.95
C GLY A 38 -0.95 -14.55 -6.78
N ALA A 39 -1.13 -13.26 -6.48
CA ALA A 39 -2.06 -12.39 -7.20
C ALA A 39 -1.51 -11.95 -8.57
N ILE A 40 -0.20 -11.90 -8.72
CA ILE A 40 0.50 -11.62 -9.98
C ILE A 40 1.62 -12.64 -10.21
N ASN A 41 1.97 -12.87 -11.46
CA ASN A 41 3.01 -13.82 -11.84
C ASN A 41 4.40 -13.19 -11.94
N THR A 42 4.47 -11.88 -12.14
CA THR A 42 5.74 -11.14 -12.27
C THR A 42 5.64 -9.79 -11.59
N ALA A 43 6.66 -9.41 -10.84
CA ALA A 43 6.79 -8.06 -10.29
C ALA A 43 7.65 -7.19 -11.20
N GLY A 44 7.31 -5.90 -11.30
CA GLY A 44 8.08 -4.88 -12.00
C GLY A 44 9.03 -4.13 -11.08
N SER A 45 9.83 -3.24 -11.66
CA SER A 45 10.62 -2.25 -10.93
C SER A 45 10.13 -0.85 -11.27
N VAL A 46 9.90 -0.03 -10.26
CA VAL A 46 9.45 1.37 -10.43
C VAL A 46 10.59 2.24 -10.94
N LYS A 47 11.83 1.94 -10.53
CA LYS A 47 13.03 2.64 -11.00
C LYS A 47 13.59 1.93 -12.22
N GLY A 48 12.92 2.08 -13.36
CA GLY A 48 13.32 1.40 -14.57
C GLY A 48 14.05 2.31 -15.56
N LYS A 49 15.09 1.76 -16.16
CA LYS A 49 15.55 2.19 -17.48
C LYS A 49 14.43 1.92 -18.49
N ALA A 50 14.43 2.58 -19.65
CA ALA A 50 13.37 2.58 -20.67
C ALA A 50 12.73 1.23 -21.06
N ASN A 51 13.26 0.09 -20.60
CA ASN A 51 12.77 -1.27 -20.88
C ASN A 51 12.33 -2.06 -19.64
N SER A 52 12.19 -1.44 -18.47
CA SER A 52 11.74 -2.16 -17.28
C SER A 52 10.21 -2.20 -17.21
N LYS A 53 9.68 -3.34 -16.75
CA LYS A 53 8.25 -3.48 -16.47
C LYS A 53 7.88 -2.58 -15.30
N TYR A 54 6.83 -1.78 -15.47
CA TYR A 54 6.25 -1.00 -14.39
C TYR A 54 5.54 -1.91 -13.39
N ALA A 55 5.40 -1.41 -12.17
CA ALA A 55 4.64 -2.08 -11.15
C ALA A 55 3.15 -2.22 -11.55
N VAL A 56 2.52 -3.32 -11.19
CA VAL A 56 1.11 -3.58 -11.54
C VAL A 56 0.17 -2.59 -10.84
N SER A 57 0.56 -2.05 -9.69
CA SER A 57 -0.18 -1.01 -8.98
C SER A 57 -0.18 0.35 -9.68
N ASP A 58 0.76 0.59 -10.60
CA ASP A 58 0.91 1.85 -11.33
C ASP A 58 0.25 1.75 -12.73
N TRP A 59 -1.01 1.44 -12.78
CA TRP A 59 -1.75 1.22 -14.03
C TRP A 59 -2.28 2.47 -14.72
N MET A 60 -2.34 3.60 -14.03
CA MET A 60 -2.67 4.88 -14.67
C MET A 60 -1.46 5.37 -15.49
N GLU A 61 -1.74 5.93 -16.67
CA GLU A 61 -0.68 6.39 -17.59
C GLU A 61 0.23 7.44 -16.95
N ILE A 62 -0.35 8.37 -16.18
CA ILE A 62 0.39 9.38 -15.41
C ILE A 62 1.29 8.76 -14.34
N GLU A 63 0.83 7.71 -13.68
CA GLU A 63 1.62 6.99 -12.67
C GLU A 63 2.78 6.26 -13.33
N LYS A 64 2.55 5.64 -14.49
CA LYS A 64 3.59 4.99 -15.28
C LYS A 64 4.66 5.95 -15.77
N GLU A 65 4.27 7.11 -16.28
CA GLU A 65 5.21 8.14 -16.75
C GLU A 65 6.09 8.68 -15.62
N ARG A 66 5.52 8.89 -14.45
CA ARG A 66 6.23 9.44 -13.27
C ARG A 66 6.93 8.37 -12.45
N GLY A 67 6.56 7.09 -12.60
CA GLY A 67 7.05 5.99 -11.78
C GLY A 67 6.62 6.07 -10.31
N ILE A 68 5.53 6.80 -10.00
CA ILE A 68 4.95 6.99 -8.67
C ILE A 68 3.44 6.84 -8.74
N SER A 69 2.83 6.29 -7.68
CA SER A 69 1.38 6.25 -7.54
C SER A 69 0.82 7.62 -7.22
N VAL A 70 -0.15 8.09 -8.00
CA VAL A 70 -0.81 9.40 -7.86
C VAL A 70 -2.09 9.32 -7.08
N THR A 71 -2.80 8.20 -7.18
CA THR A 71 -4.07 7.95 -6.50
C THR A 71 -3.99 6.77 -5.55
N SER A 72 -4.83 6.77 -4.53
CA SER A 72 -4.99 5.60 -3.65
C SER A 72 -5.65 4.45 -4.42
N SER A 73 -5.13 3.26 -4.27
CA SER A 73 -5.69 2.04 -4.85
C SER A 73 -5.94 0.97 -3.79
N VAL A 74 -6.93 0.13 -4.06
CA VAL A 74 -7.25 -1.03 -3.22
C VAL A 74 -6.88 -2.29 -3.98
N LEU A 75 -5.99 -3.08 -3.40
CA LEU A 75 -5.54 -4.35 -3.95
C LEU A 75 -6.01 -5.47 -3.04
N GLN A 76 -6.72 -6.45 -3.60
CA GLN A 76 -7.27 -7.57 -2.84
C GLN A 76 -6.79 -8.90 -3.40
N PHE A 77 -6.39 -9.79 -2.51
CA PHE A 77 -6.06 -11.18 -2.83
C PHE A 77 -6.28 -12.09 -1.64
N ASN A 78 -6.36 -13.40 -1.89
CA ASN A 78 -6.48 -14.40 -0.85
C ASN A 78 -5.11 -15.03 -0.56
N TYR A 79 -4.77 -15.16 0.71
CA TYR A 79 -3.56 -15.81 1.16
C TYR A 79 -3.82 -16.54 2.48
N ASP A 80 -3.44 -17.81 2.57
CA ASP A 80 -3.55 -18.66 3.77
C ASP A 80 -4.93 -18.57 4.47
N ASN A 81 -6.01 -18.71 3.69
CA ASN A 81 -7.40 -18.57 4.12
C ASN A 81 -7.84 -17.16 4.58
N PHE A 82 -6.98 -16.16 4.45
CA PHE A 82 -7.32 -14.77 4.71
C PHE A 82 -7.61 -14.01 3.40
N CYS A 83 -8.55 -13.09 3.46
CA CYS A 83 -8.77 -12.09 2.44
C CYS A 83 -7.96 -10.84 2.79
N ILE A 84 -6.88 -10.61 2.07
CA ILE A 84 -5.96 -9.49 2.28
C ILE A 84 -6.39 -8.30 1.43
N ASN A 85 -6.57 -7.16 2.06
CA ASN A 85 -6.84 -5.89 1.40
C ASN A 85 -5.67 -4.94 1.68
N ILE A 86 -4.96 -4.55 0.65
CA ILE A 86 -3.90 -3.56 0.70
C ILE A 86 -4.44 -2.22 0.21
N LEU A 87 -4.37 -1.21 1.05
CA LEU A 87 -4.67 0.16 0.68
C LEU A 87 -3.36 0.87 0.33
N ASP A 88 -3.09 0.99 -0.96
CA ASP A 88 -1.90 1.67 -1.45
C ASP A 88 -2.16 3.18 -1.50
N THR A 89 -1.41 3.96 -0.73
CA THR A 89 -1.55 5.41 -0.65
C THR A 89 -0.61 6.11 -1.62
N PRO A 90 -0.99 7.30 -2.13
CA PRO A 90 -0.07 8.10 -2.95
C PRO A 90 1.22 8.41 -2.19
N GLY A 91 2.36 8.27 -2.88
CA GLY A 91 3.70 8.59 -2.34
C GLY A 91 4.07 10.07 -2.46
N HIS A 92 3.12 11.01 -2.60
CA HIS A 92 3.40 12.42 -2.77
C HIS A 92 3.89 13.11 -1.50
N GLN A 93 4.68 14.17 -1.66
CA GLN A 93 5.19 15.00 -0.56
C GLN A 93 4.06 15.72 0.18
N ASP A 94 2.98 16.04 -0.51
CA ASP A 94 1.83 16.69 0.08
C ASP A 94 0.92 15.64 0.73
N PHE A 95 0.69 15.85 2.02
CA PHE A 95 -0.27 15.10 2.79
C PHE A 95 -1.66 15.35 2.24
N SER A 96 -2.08 14.53 1.30
CA SER A 96 -3.40 14.69 0.70
C SER A 96 -4.48 14.19 1.66
N GLU A 97 -5.65 14.77 1.56
CA GLU A 97 -6.86 14.29 2.24
C GLU A 97 -7.12 12.81 1.95
N ASP A 98 -6.70 12.32 0.79
CA ASP A 98 -6.82 10.92 0.39
C ASP A 98 -6.00 9.98 1.28
N THR A 99 -4.81 10.37 1.71
CA THR A 99 -4.02 9.59 2.68
C THR A 99 -4.75 9.45 4.01
N TYR A 100 -5.35 10.53 4.52
CA TYR A 100 -6.15 10.47 5.74
C TYR A 100 -7.37 9.58 5.60
N ARG A 101 -8.10 9.69 4.49
CA ARG A 101 -9.27 8.85 4.20
C ARG A 101 -8.89 7.38 4.09
N THR A 102 -7.80 7.09 3.42
CA THR A 102 -7.27 5.73 3.28
C THR A 102 -6.91 5.13 4.64
N LEU A 103 -6.22 5.89 5.50
CA LEU A 103 -5.87 5.45 6.85
C LEU A 103 -7.10 5.24 7.74
N MET A 104 -8.20 5.94 7.49
CA MET A 104 -9.46 5.70 8.22
C MET A 104 -10.09 4.35 7.91
N ALA A 105 -9.81 3.78 6.75
CA ALA A 105 -10.34 2.48 6.31
C ALA A 105 -9.43 1.30 6.67
N ALA A 106 -8.25 1.56 7.23
CA ALA A 106 -7.27 0.54 7.56
C ALA A 106 -7.36 0.11 9.04
N ASP A 107 -7.15 -1.18 9.30
CA ASP A 107 -7.03 -1.74 10.64
C ASP A 107 -5.60 -1.58 11.20
N SER A 108 -4.63 -1.46 10.30
CA SER A 108 -3.21 -1.30 10.60
C SER A 108 -2.49 -0.62 9.44
N ALA A 109 -1.25 -0.18 9.67
CA ALA A 109 -0.42 0.43 8.64
C ALA A 109 0.98 -0.19 8.61
N VAL A 110 1.49 -0.41 7.42
CA VAL A 110 2.90 -0.76 7.16
C VAL A 110 3.62 0.50 6.73
N MET A 111 4.53 0.98 7.55
CA MET A 111 5.35 2.16 7.27
C MET A 111 6.67 1.74 6.63
N VAL A 112 6.90 2.16 5.41
CA VAL A 112 8.12 1.87 4.66
C VAL A 112 9.09 3.03 4.81
N ILE A 113 10.31 2.73 5.25
CA ILE A 113 11.39 3.70 5.49
C ILE A 113 12.58 3.33 4.61
N ASP A 114 13.10 4.32 3.89
CA ASP A 114 14.34 4.16 3.13
C ASP A 114 15.53 4.12 4.10
N ALA A 115 16.24 3.01 4.14
CA ALA A 115 17.37 2.82 5.03
C ALA A 115 18.53 3.81 4.79
N SER A 116 18.64 4.35 3.58
CA SER A 116 19.67 5.33 3.23
C SER A 116 19.36 6.73 3.72
N LYS A 117 18.08 7.07 3.84
CA LYS A 117 17.60 8.40 4.26
C LYS A 117 17.16 8.43 5.73
N GLY A 118 16.79 7.27 6.28
CA GLY A 118 16.30 7.17 7.64
C GLY A 118 14.89 7.75 7.82
N VAL A 119 14.61 8.22 9.02
CA VAL A 119 13.30 8.79 9.38
C VAL A 119 13.26 10.26 9.00
N GLU A 120 12.45 10.57 7.99
CA GLU A 120 12.27 11.93 7.48
C GLU A 120 11.05 12.61 8.13
N ALA A 121 10.94 13.93 7.97
CA ALA A 121 9.84 14.73 8.54
C ALA A 121 8.45 14.23 8.12
N GLN A 122 8.33 13.77 6.87
CA GLN A 122 7.09 13.18 6.34
C GLN A 122 6.73 11.88 7.07
N THR A 123 7.70 11.02 7.31
CA THR A 123 7.54 9.78 8.06
C THR A 123 7.01 10.05 9.47
N ILE A 124 7.55 11.06 10.14
CA ILE A 124 7.09 11.46 11.48
C ILE A 124 5.65 11.94 11.46
N LYS A 125 5.25 12.71 10.44
CA LYS A 125 3.87 13.18 10.29
C LYS A 125 2.90 12.00 10.09
N LEU A 126 3.25 11.06 9.20
CA LEU A 126 2.47 9.85 8.95
C LEU A 126 2.32 9.01 10.22
N PHE A 127 3.40 8.82 10.95
CA PHE A 127 3.39 8.09 12.21
C PHE A 127 2.46 8.72 13.24
N LYS A 128 2.53 10.05 13.40
CA LYS A 128 1.63 10.78 14.31
C LYS A 128 0.16 10.58 13.95
N VAL A 129 -0.18 10.55 12.65
CA VAL A 129 -1.54 10.27 12.20
C VAL A 129 -1.97 8.86 12.57
N CYS A 130 -1.13 7.87 12.36
CA CYS A 130 -1.40 6.49 12.77
C CYS A 130 -1.67 6.38 14.27
N VAL A 131 -0.83 7.01 15.10
CA VAL A 131 -1.01 7.04 16.56
C VAL A 131 -2.34 7.70 16.94
N MET A 132 -2.69 8.85 16.35
CA MET A 132 -3.97 9.52 16.61
C MET A 132 -5.19 8.67 16.21
N ARG A 133 -5.03 7.77 15.25
CA ARG A 133 -6.08 6.89 14.75
C ARG A 133 -6.10 5.52 15.41
N HIS A 134 -5.18 5.25 16.30
CA HIS A 134 -5.01 3.95 16.97
C HIS A 134 -4.78 2.79 15.99
N ILE A 135 -4.01 3.03 14.95
CA ILE A 135 -3.59 2.04 13.94
C ILE A 135 -2.08 1.89 13.91
#